data_d811c1b9ac861868fd09abaa84ced435
#
_entry.id   d811c1b9ac861868fd09abaa84ced435
#
_cell.length_a   1.000
_cell.length_b   1.000
_cell.length_c   1.000
_cell.angle_alpha   90.00
_cell.angle_beta   90.00
_cell.angle_gamma   90.00
#
_symmetry.space_group_name_H-M   'P 1'
#
loop_
_entity.id
_entity.type
_entity.pdbx_description
1 polymer ?
#
loop_
_entity_poly.entity_id
_entity_poly.type
_entity_poly.pdbx_seq_one_letter_code
_entity_poly.pdbx_strand_id
1 'polypeptide(L)'
;PLWLVGRGEQVTRGPKRFVDFQNDVGAADILLAAREGFESVEHVKRYTAMGFGTDQGKLGNINGMAILALALGKTIPETGTTTYRPNYTPVTFGAFAGRELGDFLDPIRKTCVHEWHVEHGALFEDVGNWKRPWYFPKPGEDLHAAVARECLAVRNSVGILDASTLGKIDIQGPDAVKLLNWVYTNPWNKLEVGKCRYGLMLDENGMVFDDGVTVRLGEQHYMMTTTTGGAARVLTWLERWLQTEWPDLKVRLSSVTDHWATFAVVGPNSRKVVQKVCRDIDFANAAFPFMSYREGTVAGVKARVMRISFSGELAYEINVPANAGRAVWEAIMAAGAEYDITPYGTETMHVLRAEKGYIIVGQDTDGSITPHDLGMSGLVAKSKDFLGRRSLSRSDTMRENRKQFVGLLTEDPALVLEEGGQIVEPDASANADGLTPMIGHVTSSYYSPILKRSIALAVVKGGLNKMGQPVAISLANGKRVVAKITSPVFYDTEGVRQNVE
;
A
#
# COMPACT_ATOMS: atom_id res chain seq x y z
N PRO A 1 -3.03 37.05 34.87
CA PRO A 1 -3.07 35.80 34.09
C PRO A 1 -2.13 34.78 34.69
N LEU A 2 -2.51 33.48 34.68
CA LEU A 2 -1.65 32.39 35.06
C LEU A 2 -0.97 31.82 33.79
N TRP A 3 0.34 32.07 33.67
CA TRP A 3 1.12 31.64 32.50
C TRP A 3 1.78 30.27 32.66
N LEU A 4 1.99 29.82 33.92
CA LEU A 4 2.66 28.59 34.23
C LEU A 4 2.00 27.89 35.42
N VAL A 5 1.62 26.62 35.25
CA VAL A 5 1.06 25.80 36.31
C VAL A 5 2.19 25.05 37.03
N GLY A 6 2.29 25.20 38.36
CA GLY A 6 3.33 24.62 39.21
C GLY A 6 4.52 25.57 39.38
N ARG A 7 5.43 25.21 40.31
CA ARG A 7 6.64 25.99 40.65
C ARG A 7 7.84 25.06 40.84
N GLY A 8 9.04 25.59 40.62
CA GLY A 8 10.31 24.91 40.93
C GLY A 8 10.40 23.52 40.28
N GLU A 9 10.75 22.52 41.06
CA GLU A 9 10.95 21.13 40.61
C GLU A 9 9.71 20.50 39.99
N GLN A 10 8.50 20.93 40.33
CA GLN A 10 7.27 20.48 39.69
C GLN A 10 7.22 20.80 38.18
N VAL A 11 7.88 21.87 37.75
CA VAL A 11 7.95 22.26 36.33
C VAL A 11 9.06 21.49 35.62
N THR A 12 10.22 21.30 36.27
CA THR A 12 11.41 20.73 35.64
C THR A 12 11.46 19.20 35.66
N ARG A 13 10.80 18.56 36.66
CA ARG A 13 10.77 17.10 36.85
C ARG A 13 9.39 16.45 36.72
N GLY A 14 8.33 17.26 36.69
CA GLY A 14 6.95 16.79 36.55
C GLY A 14 6.52 16.54 35.10
N PRO A 15 5.23 16.32 34.87
CA PRO A 15 4.68 16.19 33.51
C PRO A 15 5.05 17.40 32.64
N LYS A 16 5.38 17.16 31.38
CA LYS A 16 5.79 18.20 30.43
C LYS A 16 4.67 19.24 30.24
N ARG A 17 5.02 20.50 30.34
CA ARG A 17 4.13 21.63 30.12
C ARG A 17 4.49 22.27 28.81
N PHE A 18 3.79 21.87 27.77
CA PHE A 18 4.07 22.27 26.39
C PHE A 18 3.83 23.77 26.19
N VAL A 19 4.75 24.41 25.48
CA VAL A 19 4.67 25.77 24.98
C VAL A 19 4.61 25.76 23.46
N ASP A 20 5.41 24.93 22.82
CA ASP A 20 5.41 24.72 21.36
C ASP A 20 5.29 23.23 21.08
N PHE A 21 4.15 22.81 20.51
CA PHE A 21 3.87 21.41 20.19
C PHE A 21 4.59 20.94 18.93
N GLN A 22 4.92 21.84 18.01
CA GLN A 22 5.56 21.48 16.74
C GLN A 22 7.04 21.10 16.93
N ASN A 23 7.71 21.79 17.88
CA ASN A 23 9.12 21.56 18.19
C ASN A 23 9.34 20.95 19.58
N ASP A 24 8.28 20.44 20.20
CA ASP A 24 8.33 19.75 21.50
C ASP A 24 8.97 20.57 22.63
N VAL A 25 8.77 21.92 22.63
CA VAL A 25 9.32 22.81 23.63
C VAL A 25 8.36 22.94 24.82
N GLY A 26 8.86 22.71 26.00
CA GLY A 26 8.14 22.86 27.26
C GLY A 26 8.62 24.07 28.07
N ALA A 27 7.87 24.37 29.13
CA ALA A 27 8.25 25.40 30.10
C ALA A 27 9.63 25.14 30.75
N ALA A 28 9.97 23.86 30.98
CA ALA A 28 11.26 23.47 31.52
C ALA A 28 12.43 23.90 30.64
N ASP A 29 12.26 23.83 29.31
CA ASP A 29 13.30 24.21 28.35
C ASP A 29 13.56 25.72 28.38
N ILE A 30 12.50 26.52 28.54
CA ILE A 30 12.61 27.98 28.66
C ILE A 30 13.28 28.36 29.98
N LEU A 31 12.90 27.70 31.08
CA LEU A 31 13.55 27.91 32.40
C LEU A 31 15.02 27.50 32.39
N LEU A 32 15.38 26.45 31.67
CA LEU A 32 16.75 26.05 31.47
C LEU A 32 17.53 27.12 30.70
N ALA A 33 16.98 27.62 29.60
CA ALA A 33 17.60 28.69 28.82
C ALA A 33 17.86 29.92 29.67
N ALA A 34 16.88 30.37 30.49
CA ALA A 34 17.04 31.50 31.42
C ALA A 34 18.15 31.24 32.44
N ARG A 35 18.21 30.03 33.01
CA ARG A 35 19.26 29.63 33.98
C ARG A 35 20.65 29.64 33.33
N GLU A 36 20.77 29.31 32.08
CA GLU A 36 22.02 29.34 31.31
C GLU A 36 22.40 30.76 30.81
N GLY A 37 21.63 31.77 31.17
CA GLY A 37 21.94 33.16 30.89
C GLY A 37 21.32 33.75 29.64
N PHE A 38 20.39 33.08 29.01
CA PHE A 38 19.65 33.63 27.87
C PHE A 38 18.54 34.56 28.37
N GLU A 39 18.73 35.88 28.23
CA GLU A 39 17.74 36.87 28.63
C GLU A 39 16.86 37.38 27.48
N SER A 40 17.41 37.40 26.26
CA SER A 40 16.65 37.80 25.07
C SER A 40 15.73 36.71 24.61
N VAL A 41 14.44 37.04 24.42
CA VAL A 41 13.45 36.07 23.92
C VAL A 41 13.83 35.50 22.56
N GLU A 42 14.48 36.26 21.70
CA GLU A 42 14.96 35.79 20.39
C GLU A 42 16.12 34.80 20.50
N HIS A 43 16.95 34.92 21.54
CA HIS A 43 17.98 33.92 21.81
C HIS A 43 17.36 32.64 22.42
N VAL A 44 16.43 32.80 23.36
CA VAL A 44 15.68 31.65 23.92
C VAL A 44 14.91 30.92 22.81
N LYS A 45 14.29 31.63 21.89
CA LYS A 45 13.63 31.06 20.72
C LYS A 45 14.59 30.21 19.90
N ARG A 46 15.81 30.64 19.64
CA ARG A 46 16.80 29.86 18.86
C ARG A 46 17.39 28.72 19.64
N TYR A 47 17.60 28.89 20.94
CA TYR A 47 18.12 27.85 21.81
C TYR A 47 17.13 26.69 21.97
N THR A 48 15.83 26.98 22.11
CA THR A 48 14.79 25.98 22.36
C THR A 48 14.08 25.51 21.10
N ALA A 49 14.23 26.20 19.98
CA ALA A 49 13.43 26.10 18.75
C ALA A 49 11.95 26.53 18.92
N MET A 50 11.59 27.23 19.97
CA MET A 50 10.25 27.76 20.20
C MET A 50 9.82 28.69 19.05
N GLY A 51 8.66 28.43 18.46
CA GLY A 51 8.10 29.27 17.39
C GLY A 51 8.80 29.16 16.04
N PHE A 52 9.52 28.05 15.80
CA PHE A 52 10.17 27.75 14.52
C PHE A 52 9.27 26.99 13.54
N GLY A 53 8.21 26.37 14.05
CA GLY A 53 7.31 25.57 13.25
C GLY A 53 6.48 26.38 12.25
N THR A 54 5.58 25.71 11.55
CA THR A 54 4.75 26.31 10.48
C THR A 54 3.81 27.39 10.99
N ASP A 55 3.42 27.38 12.26
CA ASP A 55 2.61 28.41 12.90
C ASP A 55 3.40 29.66 13.28
N GLN A 56 4.74 29.60 13.23
CA GLN A 56 5.65 30.69 13.59
C GLN A 56 5.37 31.27 14.98
N GLY A 57 4.96 30.40 15.90
CA GLY A 57 4.75 30.74 17.31
C GLY A 57 3.42 31.40 17.64
N LYS A 58 2.45 31.42 16.73
CA LYS A 58 1.11 32.00 16.99
C LYS A 58 0.42 31.39 18.22
N LEU A 59 0.62 30.08 18.46
CA LEU A 59 0.02 29.39 19.62
C LEU A 59 0.85 29.56 20.90
N GLY A 60 2.17 29.50 20.81
CA GLY A 60 3.05 29.31 21.98
C GLY A 60 3.88 30.53 22.39
N ASN A 61 4.21 31.44 21.48
CA ASN A 61 5.19 32.49 21.77
C ASN A 61 4.79 33.41 22.92
N ILE A 62 3.52 33.78 23.06
CA ILE A 62 3.07 34.64 24.18
C ILE A 62 3.28 33.90 25.53
N ASN A 63 2.99 32.63 25.61
CA ASN A 63 3.25 31.84 26.80
C ASN A 63 4.74 31.73 27.09
N GLY A 64 5.56 31.50 26.05
CA GLY A 64 7.01 31.41 26.17
C GLY A 64 7.63 32.71 26.66
N MET A 65 7.20 33.86 26.10
CA MET A 65 7.61 35.20 26.55
C MET A 65 7.23 35.44 28.01
N ALA A 66 6.01 35.05 28.41
CA ALA A 66 5.54 35.23 29.78
C ALA A 66 6.33 34.37 30.78
N ILE A 67 6.64 33.10 30.42
CA ILE A 67 7.44 32.22 31.25
C ILE A 67 8.86 32.73 31.41
N LEU A 68 9.48 33.20 30.33
CA LEU A 68 10.79 33.85 30.37
C LEU A 68 10.79 35.09 31.23
N ALA A 69 9.80 35.98 31.05
CA ALA A 69 9.62 37.17 31.86
C ALA A 69 9.53 36.88 33.36
N LEU A 70 8.73 35.85 33.73
CA LEU A 70 8.63 35.38 35.12
C LEU A 70 9.97 34.88 35.64
N ALA A 71 10.73 34.13 34.84
CA ALA A 71 12.04 33.60 35.23
C ALA A 71 13.09 34.69 35.46
N LEU A 72 13.00 35.78 34.70
CA LEU A 72 13.92 36.91 34.77
C LEU A 72 13.48 38.00 35.73
N GLY A 73 12.29 37.92 36.33
CA GLY A 73 11.72 38.97 37.17
C GLY A 73 11.35 40.23 36.38
N LYS A 74 11.06 40.09 35.10
CA LYS A 74 10.70 41.17 34.15
C LYS A 74 9.23 41.10 33.76
N THR A 75 8.73 42.16 33.15
CA THR A 75 7.45 42.14 32.44
C THR A 75 7.61 41.61 31.01
N ILE A 76 6.51 41.20 30.36
CA ILE A 76 6.55 40.76 28.95
C ILE A 76 7.10 41.85 28.02
N PRO A 77 6.68 43.12 28.12
CA PRO A 77 7.28 44.20 27.33
C PRO A 77 8.80 44.39 27.52
N GLU A 78 9.31 44.22 28.74
CA GLU A 78 10.75 44.32 29.03
C GLU A 78 11.54 43.11 28.51
N THR A 79 10.92 41.96 28.41
CA THR A 79 11.51 40.75 27.82
C THR A 79 11.61 40.83 26.29
N GLY A 80 10.72 41.59 25.69
CA GLY A 80 10.60 41.79 24.23
C GLY A 80 9.68 40.81 23.58
N THR A 81 9.57 40.91 22.26
CA THR A 81 8.70 40.09 21.43
C THR A 81 9.53 39.23 20.46
N THR A 82 8.97 38.07 20.10
CA THR A 82 9.54 37.22 19.06
C THR A 82 9.27 37.78 17.68
N THR A 83 10.21 37.59 16.77
CA THR A 83 10.03 37.83 15.33
C THR A 83 9.60 36.54 14.64
N TYR A 84 9.04 36.68 13.46
CA TYR A 84 8.59 35.56 12.63
C TYR A 84 9.23 35.62 11.24
N ARG A 85 9.21 34.49 10.55
CA ARG A 85 9.72 34.37 9.18
C ARG A 85 8.59 34.59 8.16
N PRO A 86 8.92 34.82 6.88
CA PRO A 86 7.94 34.76 5.79
C PRO A 86 7.08 33.54 5.86
N ASN A 87 5.87 33.63 5.32
CA ASN A 87 4.79 32.64 5.43
C ASN A 87 4.17 32.54 6.84
N TYR A 88 4.25 33.63 7.60
CA TYR A 88 3.52 33.77 8.87
C TYR A 88 2.02 33.46 8.71
N THR A 89 1.41 33.88 7.60
CA THR A 89 0.11 33.39 7.16
C THR A 89 0.31 32.29 6.15
N PRO A 90 -0.27 31.08 6.38
CA PRO A 90 -0.16 29.99 5.43
C PRO A 90 -0.62 30.42 4.04
N VAL A 91 0.16 30.01 3.03
CA VAL A 91 -0.12 30.27 1.61
C VAL A 91 -0.27 28.93 0.92
N THR A 92 -1.32 28.78 0.12
CA THR A 92 -1.55 27.54 -0.65
C THR A 92 -0.52 27.41 -1.77
N PHE A 93 -0.21 26.18 -2.15
CA PHE A 93 0.66 25.91 -3.30
C PHE A 93 0.11 26.55 -4.58
N GLY A 94 -1.22 26.59 -4.76
CA GLY A 94 -1.86 27.22 -5.92
C GLY A 94 -1.56 28.72 -6.01
N ALA A 95 -1.46 29.44 -4.87
CA ALA A 95 -1.09 30.86 -4.86
C ALA A 95 0.39 31.06 -5.25
N PHE A 96 1.29 30.16 -4.85
CA PHE A 96 2.69 30.19 -5.27
C PHE A 96 2.87 29.82 -6.74
N ALA A 97 2.15 28.84 -7.24
CA ALA A 97 2.27 28.33 -8.59
C ALA A 97 1.92 29.38 -9.65
N GLY A 98 1.00 30.28 -9.33
CA GLY A 98 0.52 31.28 -10.29
C GLY A 98 -0.46 30.69 -11.32
N ARG A 99 -0.99 31.57 -12.16
CA ARG A 99 -2.02 31.20 -13.14
C ARG A 99 -1.49 30.41 -14.32
N GLU A 100 -0.21 30.54 -14.61
CA GLU A 100 0.45 29.91 -15.76
C GLU A 100 0.54 28.41 -15.66
N LEU A 101 0.61 27.86 -14.44
CA LEU A 101 0.70 26.43 -14.22
C LEU A 101 -0.64 25.70 -14.43
N GLY A 102 -1.78 26.34 -14.11
CA GLY A 102 -3.09 25.72 -14.26
C GLY A 102 -3.15 24.32 -13.66
N ASP A 103 -3.60 23.36 -14.44
CA ASP A 103 -3.75 21.96 -14.04
C ASP A 103 -2.41 21.25 -13.75
N PHE A 104 -1.27 21.79 -14.20
CA PHE A 104 0.04 21.23 -13.88
C PHE A 104 0.46 21.39 -12.42
N LEU A 105 -0.27 22.21 -11.64
CA LEU A 105 -0.04 22.28 -10.19
C LEU A 105 -0.29 20.95 -9.50
N ASP A 106 -1.32 20.24 -9.93
CA ASP A 106 -1.68 18.90 -9.43
C ASP A 106 -1.89 17.96 -10.63
N PRO A 107 -0.79 17.45 -11.21
CA PRO A 107 -0.87 16.69 -12.44
C PRO A 107 -1.60 15.37 -12.21
N ILE A 108 -2.63 15.15 -13.04
CA ILE A 108 -3.41 13.92 -13.05
C ILE A 108 -2.83 12.97 -14.11
N ARG A 109 -2.60 11.71 -13.73
CA ARG A 109 -2.20 10.65 -14.64
C ARG A 109 -3.42 9.83 -15.04
N LYS A 110 -3.54 9.58 -16.33
CA LYS A 110 -4.64 8.82 -16.92
C LYS A 110 -4.08 7.64 -17.71
N THR A 111 -4.75 6.50 -17.68
CA THR A 111 -4.42 5.37 -18.55
C THR A 111 -4.87 5.65 -19.98
N CYS A 112 -4.39 4.89 -20.94
CA CYS A 112 -4.78 5.04 -22.35
C CYS A 112 -6.26 4.68 -22.62
N VAL A 113 -6.94 4.05 -21.66
CA VAL A 113 -8.37 3.70 -21.74
C VAL A 113 -9.25 4.55 -20.83
N HIS A 114 -8.68 5.58 -20.20
CA HIS A 114 -9.40 6.44 -19.25
C HIS A 114 -10.70 7.01 -19.84
N GLU A 115 -10.64 7.56 -21.05
CA GLU A 115 -11.82 8.16 -21.70
C GLU A 115 -12.90 7.10 -21.98
N TRP A 116 -12.51 5.88 -22.34
CA TRP A 116 -13.45 4.76 -22.45
C TRP A 116 -14.17 4.48 -21.12
N HIS A 117 -13.43 4.51 -20.02
CA HIS A 117 -14.03 4.32 -18.69
C HIS A 117 -15.02 5.43 -18.35
N VAL A 118 -14.69 6.68 -18.66
CA VAL A 118 -15.60 7.83 -18.49
C VAL A 118 -16.87 7.65 -19.35
N GLU A 119 -16.73 7.31 -20.62
CA GLU A 119 -17.82 7.07 -21.56
C GLU A 119 -18.77 5.94 -21.09
N HIS A 120 -18.24 4.98 -20.29
CA HIS A 120 -19.00 3.84 -19.77
C HIS A 120 -19.39 3.99 -18.30
N GLY A 121 -19.32 5.21 -17.76
CA GLY A 121 -19.87 5.57 -16.45
C GLY A 121 -19.06 5.09 -15.27
N ALA A 122 -17.77 4.79 -15.43
CA ALA A 122 -16.92 4.45 -14.30
C ALA A 122 -16.83 5.60 -13.30
N LEU A 123 -16.85 5.29 -12.02
CA LEU A 123 -16.40 6.18 -10.97
C LEU A 123 -14.92 5.89 -10.69
N PHE A 124 -14.19 6.92 -10.26
CA PHE A 124 -12.74 6.84 -10.14
C PHE A 124 -12.29 7.04 -8.69
N GLU A 125 -11.21 6.36 -8.33
CA GLU A 125 -10.42 6.66 -7.15
C GLU A 125 -9.03 7.19 -7.54
N ASP A 126 -8.41 7.91 -6.61
CA ASP A 126 -7.05 8.40 -6.76
C ASP A 126 -6.06 7.44 -6.10
N VAL A 127 -5.11 6.93 -6.88
CA VAL A 127 -3.98 6.15 -6.37
C VAL A 127 -2.69 6.90 -6.72
N GLY A 128 -2.20 7.69 -5.79
CA GLY A 128 -1.24 8.75 -6.08
C GLY A 128 -1.86 9.73 -7.08
N ASN A 129 -1.18 9.99 -8.19
CA ASN A 129 -1.70 10.88 -9.24
C ASN A 129 -2.58 10.15 -10.29
N TRP A 130 -2.71 8.84 -10.20
CA TRP A 130 -3.48 8.06 -11.15
C TRP A 130 -4.98 8.10 -10.85
N LYS A 131 -5.80 8.35 -11.87
CA LYS A 131 -7.23 8.07 -11.85
C LYS A 131 -7.44 6.62 -12.25
N ARG A 132 -7.93 5.79 -11.33
CA ARG A 132 -8.26 4.39 -11.59
C ARG A 132 -9.76 4.18 -11.52
N PRO A 133 -10.37 3.36 -12.41
CA PRO A 133 -11.76 2.98 -12.24
C PRO A 133 -11.94 2.30 -10.88
N TRP A 134 -12.82 2.87 -10.07
CA TRP A 134 -13.14 2.33 -8.74
C TRP A 134 -14.23 1.27 -8.85
N TYR A 135 -15.32 1.58 -9.55
CA TYR A 135 -16.37 0.65 -9.93
C TYR A 135 -17.22 1.23 -11.07
N PHE A 136 -18.09 0.38 -11.68
CA PHE A 136 -18.96 0.74 -12.81
C PHE A 136 -20.42 0.58 -12.40
N PRO A 137 -21.08 1.61 -11.84
CA PRO A 137 -22.48 1.52 -11.42
C PRO A 137 -23.42 1.42 -12.63
N LYS A 138 -24.49 0.62 -12.48
CA LYS A 138 -25.66 0.68 -13.37
C LYS A 138 -26.75 1.56 -12.72
N PRO A 139 -27.75 2.05 -13.52
CA PRO A 139 -28.82 2.85 -12.95
C PRO A 139 -29.48 2.19 -11.75
N GLY A 140 -29.50 2.89 -10.61
CA GLY A 140 -30.08 2.40 -9.34
C GLY A 140 -29.16 1.55 -8.48
N GLU A 141 -27.91 1.27 -8.90
CA GLU A 141 -26.93 0.58 -8.08
C GLU A 141 -26.13 1.57 -7.22
N ASP A 142 -25.97 1.24 -5.95
CA ASP A 142 -24.94 1.83 -5.10
C ASP A 142 -23.59 1.11 -5.27
N LEU A 143 -22.56 1.55 -4.54
CA LEU A 143 -21.24 0.92 -4.54
C LEU A 143 -21.32 -0.60 -4.27
N HIS A 144 -22.06 -1.00 -3.25
CA HIS A 144 -22.09 -2.40 -2.82
C HIS A 144 -22.80 -3.29 -3.83
N ALA A 145 -23.88 -2.83 -4.44
CA ALA A 145 -24.60 -3.55 -5.48
C ALA A 145 -23.76 -3.70 -6.76
N ALA A 146 -23.10 -2.63 -7.19
CA ALA A 146 -22.22 -2.65 -8.36
C ALA A 146 -21.04 -3.60 -8.17
N VAL A 147 -20.35 -3.49 -7.05
CA VAL A 147 -19.19 -4.35 -6.71
C VAL A 147 -19.61 -5.82 -6.58
N ALA A 148 -20.76 -6.08 -5.95
CA ALA A 148 -21.27 -7.46 -5.87
C ALA A 148 -21.54 -8.06 -7.26
N ARG A 149 -22.15 -7.31 -8.16
CA ARG A 149 -22.39 -7.74 -9.55
C ARG A 149 -21.08 -7.99 -10.30
N GLU A 150 -20.10 -7.09 -10.18
CA GLU A 150 -18.79 -7.23 -10.80
C GLU A 150 -18.05 -8.47 -10.27
N CYS A 151 -18.03 -8.68 -8.95
CA CYS A 151 -17.43 -9.87 -8.33
C CYS A 151 -18.06 -11.17 -8.86
N LEU A 152 -19.39 -11.23 -8.92
CA LEU A 152 -20.11 -12.40 -9.41
C LEU A 152 -19.86 -12.64 -10.91
N ALA A 153 -19.74 -11.58 -11.72
CA ALA A 153 -19.39 -11.69 -13.12
C ALA A 153 -17.98 -12.30 -13.31
N VAL A 154 -16.99 -11.83 -12.56
CA VAL A 154 -15.63 -12.39 -12.57
C VAL A 154 -15.62 -13.84 -12.13
N ARG A 155 -16.33 -14.18 -11.05
CA ARG A 155 -16.36 -15.55 -10.48
C ARG A 155 -17.09 -16.55 -11.38
N ASN A 156 -18.16 -16.13 -12.05
CA ASN A 156 -19.06 -17.02 -12.79
C ASN A 156 -18.84 -17.00 -14.31
N SER A 157 -18.26 -15.92 -14.84
CA SER A 157 -18.03 -15.78 -16.28
C SER A 157 -16.68 -15.17 -16.60
N VAL A 158 -16.63 -13.86 -16.85
CA VAL A 158 -15.39 -13.14 -17.18
C VAL A 158 -15.51 -11.66 -16.87
N GLY A 159 -14.47 -11.12 -16.26
CA GLY A 159 -14.27 -9.69 -16.08
C GLY A 159 -12.99 -9.19 -16.72
N ILE A 160 -12.89 -7.89 -16.89
CA ILE A 160 -11.69 -7.22 -17.39
C ILE A 160 -11.35 -6.01 -16.50
N LEU A 161 -10.08 -5.91 -16.08
CA LEU A 161 -9.55 -4.82 -15.27
C LEU A 161 -8.47 -4.06 -16.03
N ASP A 162 -8.50 -2.74 -15.96
CA ASP A 162 -7.37 -1.90 -16.36
C ASP A 162 -6.31 -1.87 -15.24
N ALA A 163 -5.27 -2.68 -15.41
CA ALA A 163 -4.12 -2.78 -14.51
C ALA A 163 -2.91 -1.95 -15.00
N SER A 164 -3.12 -1.02 -15.94
CA SER A 164 -2.04 -0.25 -16.59
C SER A 164 -1.23 0.60 -15.63
N THR A 165 -1.77 0.93 -14.45
CA THR A 165 -1.10 1.76 -13.44
C THR A 165 -0.05 1.03 -12.61
N LEU A 166 -0.02 -0.31 -12.64
CA LEU A 166 1.04 -1.10 -11.97
C LEU A 166 2.42 -0.64 -12.46
N GLY A 167 3.35 -0.47 -11.52
CA GLY A 167 4.73 -0.15 -11.88
C GLY A 167 5.33 -1.25 -12.76
N LYS A 168 6.06 -0.86 -13.79
CA LYS A 168 6.77 -1.77 -14.68
C LYS A 168 8.19 -1.27 -14.87
N ILE A 169 9.16 -2.10 -14.48
CA ILE A 169 10.58 -1.81 -14.58
C ILE A 169 11.22 -2.84 -15.50
N ASP A 170 11.79 -2.37 -16.59
CA ASP A 170 12.59 -3.18 -17.51
C ASP A 170 14.01 -3.32 -16.95
N ILE A 171 14.51 -4.54 -16.87
CA ILE A 171 15.79 -4.89 -16.26
C ILE A 171 16.61 -5.66 -17.29
N GLN A 172 17.73 -5.09 -17.73
CA GLN A 172 18.57 -5.68 -18.76
C GLN A 172 20.04 -5.69 -18.36
N GLY A 173 20.72 -6.76 -18.70
CA GLY A 173 22.18 -6.89 -18.54
C GLY A 173 22.60 -8.26 -18.01
N PRO A 174 23.89 -8.59 -18.17
CA PRO A 174 24.44 -9.90 -17.78
C PRO A 174 24.33 -10.18 -16.28
N ASP A 175 24.25 -9.13 -15.46
CA ASP A 175 24.11 -9.25 -14.01
C ASP A 175 22.67 -9.04 -13.49
N ALA A 176 21.67 -8.99 -14.39
CA ALA A 176 20.27 -8.81 -14.01
C ALA A 176 19.78 -9.87 -12.97
N VAL A 177 20.16 -11.13 -13.16
CA VAL A 177 19.80 -12.20 -12.21
C VAL A 177 20.48 -12.02 -10.84
N LYS A 178 21.68 -11.45 -10.79
CA LYS A 178 22.37 -11.14 -9.52
C LYS A 178 21.61 -10.05 -8.77
N LEU A 179 21.23 -8.97 -9.46
CA LEU A 179 20.41 -7.92 -8.89
C LEU A 179 19.09 -8.51 -8.31
N LEU A 180 18.35 -9.29 -9.09
CA LEU A 180 17.12 -9.91 -8.65
C LEU A 180 17.31 -10.81 -7.42
N ASN A 181 18.43 -11.53 -7.33
CA ASN A 181 18.75 -12.33 -6.14
C ASN A 181 19.05 -11.45 -4.90
N TRP A 182 19.62 -10.26 -5.08
CA TRP A 182 19.89 -9.36 -3.97
C TRP A 182 18.64 -8.65 -3.46
N VAL A 183 17.72 -8.27 -4.35
CA VAL A 183 16.55 -7.46 -3.99
C VAL A 183 15.34 -8.29 -3.53
N TYR A 184 15.22 -9.53 -4.00
CA TYR A 184 14.11 -10.41 -3.62
C TYR A 184 14.52 -11.45 -2.57
N THR A 185 13.59 -11.82 -1.71
CA THR A 185 13.79 -12.85 -0.68
C THR A 185 14.00 -14.25 -1.26
N ASN A 186 13.37 -14.56 -2.40
CA ASN A 186 13.41 -15.87 -3.06
C ASN A 186 14.46 -15.91 -4.20
N PRO A 187 14.91 -17.12 -4.65
CA PRO A 187 15.97 -17.25 -5.64
C PRO A 187 15.47 -17.08 -7.08
N TRP A 188 16.31 -16.49 -7.95
CA TRP A 188 16.02 -16.19 -9.35
C TRP A 188 16.87 -16.96 -10.35
N ASN A 189 17.96 -17.59 -9.91
CA ASN A 189 18.94 -18.29 -10.77
C ASN A 189 18.31 -19.36 -11.66
N LYS A 190 17.27 -20.04 -11.18
CA LYS A 190 16.60 -21.13 -11.87
C LYS A 190 15.28 -20.73 -12.53
N LEU A 191 14.98 -19.43 -12.63
CA LEU A 191 13.81 -19.00 -13.39
C LEU A 191 14.13 -19.14 -14.88
N GLU A 192 13.35 -19.94 -15.59
CA GLU A 192 13.51 -20.16 -17.04
C GLU A 192 12.95 -18.97 -17.84
N VAL A 193 13.49 -18.76 -19.05
CA VAL A 193 12.91 -17.82 -20.01
C VAL A 193 11.45 -18.23 -20.30
N GLY A 194 10.56 -17.26 -20.35
CA GLY A 194 9.13 -17.51 -20.53
C GLY A 194 8.37 -17.86 -19.25
N LYS A 195 9.00 -17.76 -18.07
CA LYS A 195 8.38 -17.98 -16.76
C LYS A 195 8.28 -16.68 -15.97
N CYS A 196 7.27 -16.66 -15.10
CA CYS A 196 7.02 -15.60 -14.12
C CYS A 196 7.32 -16.10 -12.71
N ARG A 197 7.63 -15.18 -11.80
CA ARG A 197 7.80 -15.48 -10.38
C ARG A 197 7.32 -14.30 -9.54
N TYR A 198 6.50 -14.59 -8.55
CA TYR A 198 6.17 -13.63 -7.49
C TYR A 198 7.34 -13.53 -6.50
N GLY A 199 7.63 -12.34 -6.03
CA GLY A 199 8.70 -12.07 -5.08
C GLY A 199 8.33 -10.94 -4.11
N LEU A 200 8.93 -11.03 -2.91
CA LEU A 200 8.87 -9.98 -1.90
C LEU A 200 10.21 -9.26 -1.84
N MET A 201 10.17 -7.94 -1.79
CA MET A 201 11.29 -7.06 -1.50
C MET A 201 11.22 -6.59 -0.06
N LEU A 202 12.35 -6.55 0.63
CA LEU A 202 12.46 -6.05 2.01
C LEU A 202 13.29 -4.78 2.05
N ASP A 203 12.99 -3.93 3.01
CA ASP A 203 13.91 -2.87 3.41
C ASP A 203 15.11 -3.45 4.19
N GLU A 204 16.05 -2.60 4.57
CA GLU A 204 17.25 -2.97 5.32
C GLU A 204 16.92 -3.48 6.73
N ASN A 205 15.73 -3.20 7.25
CA ASN A 205 15.25 -3.66 8.56
C ASN A 205 14.54 -5.02 8.51
N GLY A 206 14.38 -5.58 7.30
CA GLY A 206 13.70 -6.86 7.10
C GLY A 206 12.19 -6.76 6.98
N MET A 207 11.65 -5.54 6.86
CA MET A 207 10.23 -5.29 6.67
C MET A 207 9.85 -5.35 5.20
N VAL A 208 8.64 -5.82 4.92
CA VAL A 208 8.12 -5.87 3.54
C VAL A 208 8.06 -4.45 2.98
N PHE A 209 8.77 -4.26 1.87
CA PHE A 209 8.94 -2.98 1.20
C PHE A 209 8.02 -2.83 -0.02
N ASP A 210 8.02 -3.83 -0.90
CA ASP A 210 7.11 -3.96 -2.05
C ASP A 210 7.07 -5.42 -2.51
N ASP A 211 6.17 -5.74 -3.42
CA ASP A 211 6.03 -7.06 -4.01
C ASP A 211 5.66 -6.95 -5.49
N GLY A 212 5.64 -8.06 -6.17
CA GLY A 212 5.18 -8.12 -7.55
C GLY A 212 5.60 -9.39 -8.27
N VAL A 213 5.19 -9.47 -9.51
CA VAL A 213 5.55 -10.56 -10.42
C VAL A 213 6.62 -10.07 -11.38
N THR A 214 7.73 -10.78 -11.44
CA THR A 214 8.78 -10.53 -12.44
C THR A 214 8.79 -11.65 -13.45
N VAL A 215 8.82 -11.29 -14.74
CA VAL A 215 8.90 -12.23 -15.87
C VAL A 215 10.31 -12.23 -16.46
N ARG A 216 10.82 -13.40 -16.81
CA ARG A 216 12.06 -13.53 -17.60
C ARG A 216 11.73 -13.55 -19.07
N LEU A 217 11.95 -12.42 -19.74
CA LEU A 217 11.68 -12.22 -21.17
C LEU A 217 12.77 -12.84 -22.08
N GLY A 218 14.00 -12.85 -21.60
CA GLY A 218 15.17 -13.38 -22.30
C GLY A 218 16.27 -13.76 -21.33
N GLU A 219 17.41 -14.21 -21.85
CA GLU A 219 18.52 -14.65 -20.98
C GLU A 219 18.98 -13.58 -20.00
N GLN A 220 19.07 -12.33 -20.46
CA GLN A 220 19.55 -11.17 -19.70
C GLN A 220 18.49 -10.06 -19.62
N HIS A 221 17.20 -10.40 -19.81
CA HIS A 221 16.11 -9.44 -19.90
C HIS A 221 14.93 -9.87 -19.03
N TYR A 222 14.53 -8.98 -18.13
CA TYR A 222 13.39 -9.19 -17.21
C TYR A 222 12.48 -7.97 -17.22
N MET A 223 11.21 -8.17 -16.93
CA MET A 223 10.28 -7.09 -16.60
C MET A 223 9.70 -7.36 -15.22
N MET A 224 9.96 -6.44 -14.30
CA MET A 224 9.47 -6.45 -12.93
C MET A 224 8.18 -5.63 -12.86
N THR A 225 7.15 -6.15 -12.20
CA THR A 225 5.99 -5.34 -11.78
C THR A 225 6.14 -4.97 -10.31
N THR A 226 5.54 -3.84 -9.93
CA THR A 226 5.46 -3.32 -8.55
C THR A 226 4.05 -2.86 -8.26
N THR A 227 3.74 -2.54 -7.00
CA THR A 227 2.50 -1.83 -6.69
C THR A 227 2.45 -0.49 -7.44
N THR A 228 1.24 0.02 -7.72
CA THR A 228 1.05 1.33 -8.37
C THR A 228 1.75 2.45 -7.60
N GLY A 229 1.55 2.51 -6.28
CA GLY A 229 2.16 3.51 -5.42
C GLY A 229 3.67 3.31 -5.22
N GLY A 230 4.17 2.08 -5.38
CA GLY A 230 5.57 1.73 -5.24
C GLY A 230 6.44 1.99 -6.48
N ALA A 231 5.85 2.22 -7.65
CA ALA A 231 6.57 2.24 -8.93
C ALA A 231 7.84 3.11 -8.94
N ALA A 232 7.72 4.37 -8.56
CA ALA A 232 8.86 5.29 -8.50
C ALA A 232 9.80 4.95 -7.32
N ARG A 233 9.24 4.61 -6.16
CA ARG A 233 10.00 4.30 -4.95
C ARG A 233 10.89 3.07 -5.16
N VAL A 234 10.37 2.01 -5.76
CA VAL A 234 11.14 0.80 -6.05
C VAL A 234 12.26 1.08 -7.05
N LEU A 235 11.98 1.79 -8.16
CA LEU A 235 13.02 2.14 -9.12
C LEU A 235 14.14 2.97 -8.47
N THR A 236 13.80 4.03 -7.75
CA THR A 236 14.80 4.88 -7.05
C THR A 236 15.61 4.07 -6.02
N TRP A 237 14.95 3.14 -5.32
CA TRP A 237 15.63 2.26 -4.36
C TRP A 237 16.61 1.30 -5.06
N LEU A 238 16.22 0.70 -6.19
CA LEU A 238 17.11 -0.13 -7.00
C LEU A 238 18.32 0.67 -7.55
N GLU A 239 18.07 1.86 -8.08
CA GLU A 239 19.11 2.75 -8.58
C GLU A 239 20.08 3.17 -7.48
N ARG A 240 19.59 3.47 -6.29
CA ARG A 240 20.44 3.77 -5.12
C ARG A 240 21.41 2.63 -4.85
N TRP A 241 20.93 1.39 -4.77
CA TRP A 241 21.75 0.23 -4.50
C TRP A 241 22.79 -0.02 -5.60
N LEU A 242 22.41 0.15 -6.86
CA LEU A 242 23.33 0.05 -7.98
C LEU A 242 24.42 1.12 -7.95
N GLN A 243 24.13 2.31 -7.45
CA GLN A 243 25.09 3.41 -7.39
C GLN A 243 25.98 3.36 -6.15
N THR A 244 25.55 2.75 -5.05
CA THR A 244 26.27 2.76 -3.77
C THR A 244 26.94 1.44 -3.45
N GLU A 245 26.16 0.35 -3.39
CA GLU A 245 26.67 -0.96 -2.91
C GLU A 245 27.11 -1.89 -4.06
N TRP A 246 26.50 -1.74 -5.24
CA TRP A 246 26.74 -2.64 -6.37
C TRP A 246 27.10 -1.92 -7.67
N PRO A 247 28.05 -0.95 -7.66
CA PRO A 247 28.36 -0.13 -8.83
C PRO A 247 28.97 -0.94 -9.99
N ASP A 248 29.54 -2.11 -9.69
CA ASP A 248 30.16 -3.00 -10.70
C ASP A 248 29.15 -3.89 -11.43
N LEU A 249 27.88 -3.95 -11.00
CA LEU A 249 26.87 -4.74 -11.68
C LEU A 249 26.53 -4.15 -13.06
N LYS A 250 26.63 -4.99 -14.06
CA LYS A 250 26.30 -4.63 -15.45
C LYS A 250 24.80 -4.83 -15.69
N VAL A 251 24.00 -3.91 -15.15
CA VAL A 251 22.54 -3.89 -15.22
C VAL A 251 22.07 -2.49 -15.58
N ARG A 252 21.03 -2.44 -16.42
CA ARG A 252 20.30 -1.20 -16.74
C ARG A 252 18.85 -1.36 -16.32
N LEU A 253 18.31 -0.32 -15.69
CA LEU A 253 16.92 -0.22 -15.26
C LEU A 253 16.25 0.89 -16.07
N SER A 254 15.00 0.65 -16.45
CA SER A 254 14.16 1.67 -17.07
C SER A 254 12.72 1.54 -16.60
N SER A 255 12.10 2.64 -16.18
CA SER A 255 10.66 2.66 -16.00
C SER A 255 9.99 2.53 -17.37
N VAL A 256 9.14 1.54 -17.50
CA VAL A 256 8.32 1.32 -18.70
C VAL A 256 6.82 1.31 -18.36
N THR A 257 6.46 1.88 -17.22
CA THR A 257 5.09 1.95 -16.73
C THR A 257 4.16 2.57 -17.76
N ASP A 258 4.53 3.71 -18.32
CA ASP A 258 3.69 4.43 -19.29
C ASP A 258 3.79 3.89 -20.74
N HIS A 259 4.72 2.95 -20.98
CA HIS A 259 4.87 2.34 -22.31
C HIS A 259 3.88 1.20 -22.56
N TRP A 260 3.38 0.58 -21.50
CA TRP A 260 2.55 -0.61 -21.55
C TRP A 260 1.18 -0.37 -20.93
N ALA A 261 0.13 -0.54 -21.73
CA ALA A 261 -1.18 -0.82 -21.21
C ALA A 261 -1.25 -2.27 -20.75
N THR A 262 -1.87 -2.53 -19.60
CA THR A 262 -2.01 -3.87 -19.03
C THR A 262 -3.47 -4.14 -18.71
N PHE A 263 -4.04 -5.17 -19.32
CA PHE A 263 -5.43 -5.58 -19.11
C PHE A 263 -5.47 -6.99 -18.53
N ALA A 264 -6.10 -7.13 -17.38
CA ALA A 264 -6.34 -8.43 -16.77
C ALA A 264 -7.70 -8.97 -17.19
N VAL A 265 -7.72 -10.02 -17.98
CA VAL A 265 -8.94 -10.77 -18.37
C VAL A 265 -9.08 -11.96 -17.45
N VAL A 266 -10.12 -11.98 -16.61
CA VAL A 266 -10.19 -12.80 -15.40
C VAL A 266 -11.52 -13.55 -15.32
N GLY A 267 -11.46 -14.83 -14.98
CA GLY A 267 -12.65 -15.67 -14.78
C GLY A 267 -12.64 -16.94 -15.62
N PRO A 268 -13.58 -17.87 -15.38
CA PRO A 268 -13.59 -19.19 -16.05
C PRO A 268 -13.70 -19.10 -17.59
N ASN A 269 -14.31 -18.06 -18.13
CA ASN A 269 -14.41 -17.86 -19.57
C ASN A 269 -13.28 -16.98 -20.16
N SER A 270 -12.30 -16.53 -19.35
CA SER A 270 -11.22 -15.65 -19.80
C SER A 270 -10.43 -16.25 -20.98
N ARG A 271 -10.12 -17.53 -20.95
CA ARG A 271 -9.45 -18.26 -22.04
C ARG A 271 -10.22 -18.16 -23.35
N LYS A 272 -11.53 -18.37 -23.31
CA LYS A 272 -12.38 -18.32 -24.50
C LYS A 272 -12.39 -16.92 -25.13
N VAL A 273 -12.35 -15.89 -24.31
CA VAL A 273 -12.28 -14.50 -24.78
C VAL A 273 -10.93 -14.21 -25.42
N VAL A 274 -9.82 -14.51 -24.71
CA VAL A 274 -8.48 -14.17 -25.23
C VAL A 274 -8.12 -14.95 -26.50
N GLN A 275 -8.59 -16.18 -26.66
CA GLN A 275 -8.39 -16.99 -27.87
C GLN A 275 -9.04 -16.40 -29.12
N LYS A 276 -10.11 -15.60 -28.99
CA LYS A 276 -10.76 -14.94 -30.12
C LYS A 276 -9.92 -13.79 -30.66
N VAL A 277 -9.20 -13.08 -29.81
CA VAL A 277 -8.38 -11.92 -30.17
C VAL A 277 -6.89 -12.26 -30.35
N CYS A 278 -6.46 -13.47 -29.97
CA CYS A 278 -5.07 -13.93 -30.08
C CYS A 278 -5.06 -15.38 -30.57
N ARG A 279 -4.55 -15.61 -31.78
CA ARG A 279 -4.61 -16.93 -32.44
C ARG A 279 -3.24 -17.61 -32.57
N ASP A 280 -2.18 -16.90 -32.26
CA ASP A 280 -0.79 -17.36 -32.35
C ASP A 280 -0.20 -17.85 -31.01
N ILE A 281 -1.01 -17.84 -29.93
CA ILE A 281 -0.69 -18.44 -28.65
C ILE A 281 -1.62 -19.64 -28.40
N ASP A 282 -1.05 -20.77 -28.02
CA ASP A 282 -1.81 -21.90 -27.49
C ASP A 282 -2.08 -21.67 -25.99
N PHE A 283 -3.35 -21.45 -25.63
CA PHE A 283 -3.82 -21.18 -24.29
C PHE A 283 -4.18 -22.44 -23.48
N ALA A 284 -3.96 -23.64 -23.99
CA ALA A 284 -4.17 -24.88 -23.23
C ALA A 284 -3.31 -24.89 -21.97
N ASN A 285 -3.80 -25.50 -20.88
CA ASN A 285 -3.10 -25.53 -19.60
C ASN A 285 -1.66 -26.07 -19.71
N ALA A 286 -1.44 -27.09 -20.55
CA ALA A 286 -0.13 -27.69 -20.77
C ALA A 286 0.83 -26.79 -21.55
N ALA A 287 0.33 -26.05 -22.56
CA ALA A 287 1.12 -25.18 -23.42
C ALA A 287 1.43 -23.83 -22.76
N PHE A 288 0.50 -23.35 -21.93
CA PHE A 288 0.62 -22.08 -21.24
C PHE A 288 0.28 -22.24 -19.74
N PRO A 289 1.17 -22.89 -18.95
CA PRO A 289 0.91 -23.14 -17.53
C PRO A 289 0.87 -21.85 -16.71
N PHE A 290 0.23 -21.90 -15.54
CA PHE A 290 0.23 -20.78 -14.58
C PHE A 290 1.66 -20.32 -14.24
N MET A 291 1.85 -19.04 -13.97
CA MET A 291 3.14 -18.37 -13.78
C MET A 291 4.07 -18.50 -14.98
N SER A 292 3.52 -18.36 -16.18
CA SER A 292 4.30 -18.31 -17.41
C SER A 292 3.87 -17.12 -18.30
N TYR A 293 4.67 -16.90 -19.33
CA TYR A 293 4.58 -15.78 -20.26
C TYR A 293 4.72 -16.26 -21.70
N ARG A 294 4.00 -15.63 -22.61
CA ARG A 294 4.11 -15.83 -24.06
C ARG A 294 4.07 -14.47 -24.76
N GLU A 295 4.77 -14.36 -25.88
CA GLU A 295 4.57 -13.28 -26.85
C GLU A 295 3.63 -13.75 -27.95
N GLY A 296 2.78 -12.85 -28.40
CA GLY A 296 1.83 -13.10 -29.48
C GLY A 296 1.20 -11.82 -29.99
N THR A 297 0.17 -11.97 -30.81
CA THR A 297 -0.56 -10.87 -31.43
C THR A 297 -2.00 -10.85 -30.91
N VAL A 298 -2.34 -9.81 -30.15
CA VAL A 298 -3.69 -9.60 -29.61
C VAL A 298 -4.35 -8.48 -30.40
N ALA A 299 -5.48 -8.79 -31.04
CA ALA A 299 -6.21 -7.84 -31.91
C ALA A 299 -5.30 -7.14 -32.95
N GLY A 300 -4.32 -7.86 -33.51
CA GLY A 300 -3.38 -7.32 -34.48
C GLY A 300 -2.18 -6.57 -33.89
N VAL A 301 -2.09 -6.46 -32.57
CA VAL A 301 -1.02 -5.75 -31.85
C VAL A 301 -0.09 -6.74 -31.18
N LYS A 302 1.23 -6.56 -31.29
CA LYS A 302 2.20 -7.36 -30.54
C LYS A 302 1.98 -7.19 -29.04
N ALA A 303 1.85 -8.30 -28.32
CA ALA A 303 1.50 -8.33 -26.93
C ALA A 303 2.42 -9.26 -26.13
N ARG A 304 2.59 -8.94 -24.86
CA ARG A 304 3.16 -9.80 -23.82
C ARG A 304 2.00 -10.30 -22.97
N VAL A 305 1.74 -11.60 -23.01
CA VAL A 305 0.64 -12.22 -22.27
C VAL A 305 1.21 -13.04 -21.13
N MET A 306 0.81 -12.73 -19.89
CA MET A 306 1.20 -13.45 -18.68
C MET A 306 0.01 -14.19 -18.13
N ARG A 307 0.17 -15.48 -17.82
CA ARG A 307 -0.82 -16.25 -17.09
C ARG A 307 -0.56 -16.16 -15.60
N ILE A 308 -1.08 -15.11 -15.00
CA ILE A 308 -0.96 -14.79 -13.57
C ILE A 308 -2.32 -14.30 -13.05
N SER A 309 -2.53 -14.35 -11.73
CA SER A 309 -3.83 -14.03 -11.15
C SER A 309 -3.70 -13.33 -9.81
N PHE A 310 -4.44 -12.26 -9.62
CA PHE A 310 -4.61 -11.58 -8.34
C PHE A 310 -5.99 -11.82 -7.70
N SER A 311 -6.83 -12.63 -8.34
CA SER A 311 -8.17 -13.01 -7.87
C SER A 311 -8.28 -14.50 -7.52
N GLY A 312 -7.28 -15.31 -7.91
CA GLY A 312 -7.32 -16.76 -7.83
C GLY A 312 -8.11 -17.45 -8.95
N GLU A 313 -8.73 -16.69 -9.87
CA GLU A 313 -9.36 -17.24 -11.06
C GLU A 313 -8.33 -17.49 -12.17
N LEU A 314 -8.72 -18.25 -13.20
CA LEU A 314 -8.00 -18.26 -14.47
C LEU A 314 -7.91 -16.82 -15.00
N ALA A 315 -6.70 -16.35 -15.24
CA ALA A 315 -6.48 -14.97 -15.63
C ALA A 315 -5.29 -14.82 -16.58
N TYR A 316 -5.40 -13.83 -17.47
CA TYR A 316 -4.37 -13.44 -18.40
C TYR A 316 -4.16 -11.93 -18.32
N GLU A 317 -2.95 -11.49 -17.97
CA GLU A 317 -2.54 -10.10 -18.08
C GLU A 317 -1.94 -9.85 -19.46
N ILE A 318 -2.62 -9.03 -20.24
CA ILE A 318 -2.27 -8.69 -21.61
C ILE A 318 -1.61 -7.33 -21.60
N ASN A 319 -0.31 -7.30 -21.91
CA ASN A 319 0.48 -6.07 -21.99
C ASN A 319 0.69 -5.72 -23.47
N VAL A 320 0.22 -4.55 -23.87
CA VAL A 320 0.37 -3.99 -25.23
C VAL A 320 0.97 -2.60 -25.18
N PRO A 321 1.61 -2.09 -26.25
CA PRO A 321 2.03 -0.70 -26.30
C PRO A 321 0.86 0.24 -25.99
N ALA A 322 1.09 1.22 -25.11
CA ALA A 322 0.02 2.07 -24.57
C ALA A 322 -0.79 2.82 -25.65
N ASN A 323 -0.15 3.21 -26.76
CA ASN A 323 -0.80 3.87 -27.87
C ASN A 323 -1.84 2.98 -28.61
N ALA A 324 -1.76 1.66 -28.45
CA ALA A 324 -2.72 0.71 -29.01
C ALA A 324 -3.75 0.22 -27.96
N GLY A 325 -3.61 0.64 -26.71
CA GLY A 325 -4.35 0.08 -25.58
C GLY A 325 -5.86 0.19 -25.74
N ARG A 326 -6.39 1.35 -26.11
CA ARG A 326 -7.85 1.53 -26.29
C ARG A 326 -8.43 0.57 -27.33
N ALA A 327 -7.80 0.45 -28.48
CA ALA A 327 -8.28 -0.43 -29.55
C ALA A 327 -8.27 -1.91 -29.12
N VAL A 328 -7.22 -2.33 -28.37
CA VAL A 328 -7.13 -3.70 -27.85
C VAL A 328 -8.17 -3.94 -26.76
N TRP A 329 -8.40 -2.98 -25.85
CA TRP A 329 -9.46 -3.05 -24.85
C TRP A 329 -10.82 -3.25 -25.47
N GLU A 330 -11.18 -2.42 -26.44
CA GLU A 330 -12.46 -2.50 -27.16
C GLU A 330 -12.62 -3.83 -27.92
N ALA A 331 -11.55 -4.33 -28.53
CA ALA A 331 -11.55 -5.65 -29.18
C ALA A 331 -11.78 -6.81 -28.21
N ILE A 332 -11.17 -6.74 -27.01
CA ILE A 332 -11.38 -7.75 -25.94
C ILE A 332 -12.83 -7.67 -25.44
N MET A 333 -13.36 -6.47 -25.22
CA MET A 333 -14.75 -6.26 -24.82
C MET A 333 -15.73 -6.84 -25.85
N ALA A 334 -15.50 -6.56 -27.13
CA ALA A 334 -16.32 -7.12 -28.22
C ALA A 334 -16.23 -8.66 -28.29
N ALA A 335 -15.03 -9.22 -28.15
CA ALA A 335 -14.83 -10.68 -28.15
C ALA A 335 -15.48 -11.39 -26.95
N GLY A 336 -15.58 -10.70 -25.83
CA GLY A 336 -16.20 -11.20 -24.60
C GLY A 336 -17.70 -10.99 -24.48
N ALA A 337 -18.34 -10.27 -25.42
CA ALA A 337 -19.75 -9.89 -25.35
C ALA A 337 -20.70 -11.09 -25.18
N GLU A 338 -20.45 -12.23 -25.85
CA GLU A 338 -21.24 -13.45 -25.68
C GLU A 338 -21.11 -14.15 -24.32
N TYR A 339 -20.10 -13.76 -23.54
CA TYR A 339 -19.85 -14.23 -22.17
C TYR A 339 -20.20 -13.16 -21.12
N ASP A 340 -20.88 -12.09 -21.51
CA ASP A 340 -21.22 -10.96 -20.65
C ASP A 340 -19.98 -10.37 -19.96
N ILE A 341 -18.87 -10.21 -20.70
CA ILE A 341 -17.65 -9.64 -20.14
C ILE A 341 -17.94 -8.31 -19.43
N THR A 342 -17.56 -8.24 -18.18
CA THR A 342 -17.86 -7.11 -17.30
C THR A 342 -16.59 -6.35 -16.96
N PRO A 343 -16.48 -5.05 -17.31
CA PRO A 343 -15.42 -4.22 -16.78
C PRO A 343 -15.62 -4.10 -15.27
N TYR A 344 -14.55 -4.20 -14.52
CA TYR A 344 -14.60 -4.06 -13.06
C TYR A 344 -13.50 -3.15 -12.54
N GLY A 345 -13.77 -2.55 -11.41
CA GLY A 345 -12.87 -1.58 -10.81
C GLY A 345 -12.01 -2.14 -9.68
N THR A 346 -11.28 -1.23 -9.05
CA THR A 346 -10.35 -1.55 -7.96
C THR A 346 -11.06 -2.06 -6.72
N GLU A 347 -12.27 -1.59 -6.40
CA GLU A 347 -13.03 -2.10 -5.25
C GLU A 347 -13.36 -3.58 -5.42
N THR A 348 -13.81 -3.98 -6.60
CA THR A 348 -14.02 -5.39 -6.93
C THR A 348 -12.73 -6.21 -6.86
N MET A 349 -11.61 -5.66 -7.35
CA MET A 349 -10.29 -6.29 -7.20
C MET A 349 -9.94 -6.50 -5.72
N HIS A 350 -10.23 -5.53 -4.85
CA HIS A 350 -9.99 -5.62 -3.41
C HIS A 350 -10.79 -6.76 -2.75
N VAL A 351 -12.04 -6.93 -3.11
CA VAL A 351 -12.87 -8.07 -2.64
C VAL A 351 -12.28 -9.40 -3.12
N LEU A 352 -12.02 -9.52 -4.43
CA LEU A 352 -11.56 -10.77 -5.05
C LEU A 352 -10.20 -11.25 -4.50
N ARG A 353 -9.25 -10.31 -4.30
CA ARG A 353 -7.95 -10.65 -3.71
C ARG A 353 -8.06 -11.02 -2.24
N ALA A 354 -8.95 -10.33 -1.47
CA ALA A 354 -9.17 -10.62 -0.06
C ALA A 354 -9.77 -12.00 0.16
N GLU A 355 -10.67 -12.45 -0.73
CA GLU A 355 -11.21 -13.82 -0.72
C GLU A 355 -10.09 -14.89 -0.82
N LYS A 356 -8.97 -14.56 -1.47
CA LYS A 356 -7.79 -15.42 -1.61
C LYS A 356 -6.70 -15.16 -0.57
N GLY A 357 -6.88 -14.18 0.30
CA GLY A 357 -5.86 -13.79 1.27
C GLY A 357 -4.60 -13.20 0.64
N TYR A 358 -4.67 -12.68 -0.59
CA TYR A 358 -3.54 -12.00 -1.23
C TYR A 358 -3.38 -10.62 -0.62
N ILE A 359 -2.16 -10.29 -0.23
CA ILE A 359 -1.84 -9.01 0.43
C ILE A 359 -1.80 -7.84 -0.56
N ILE A 360 -2.07 -6.66 -0.04
CA ILE A 360 -1.69 -5.38 -0.67
C ILE A 360 -0.67 -4.71 0.23
N VAL A 361 0.55 -4.51 -0.29
CA VAL A 361 1.59 -3.77 0.42
C VAL A 361 1.15 -2.32 0.63
N GLY A 362 1.24 -1.86 1.88
CA GLY A 362 0.76 -0.55 2.30
C GLY A 362 -0.65 -0.56 2.89
N GLN A 363 -1.46 -1.59 2.64
CA GLN A 363 -2.77 -1.80 3.28
C GLN A 363 -2.69 -2.90 4.35
N ASP A 364 -2.21 -4.08 3.96
CA ASP A 364 -2.04 -5.21 4.90
C ASP A 364 -0.67 -5.21 5.57
N THR A 365 0.22 -4.28 5.19
CA THR A 365 1.53 -4.06 5.79
C THR A 365 1.71 -2.58 6.13
N ASP A 366 2.33 -2.30 7.26
CA ASP A 366 2.51 -0.96 7.82
C ASP A 366 3.98 -0.55 8.01
N GLY A 367 4.91 -1.26 7.35
CA GLY A 367 6.36 -1.07 7.53
C GLY A 367 6.94 -1.76 8.76
N SER A 368 6.13 -2.49 9.53
CA SER A 368 6.59 -3.31 10.67
C SER A 368 6.45 -4.82 10.45
N ILE A 369 5.96 -5.24 9.29
CA ILE A 369 5.60 -6.62 8.97
C ILE A 369 6.72 -7.30 8.19
N THR A 370 7.15 -8.49 8.65
CA THR A 370 8.12 -9.35 7.97
C THR A 370 7.41 -10.40 7.10
N PRO A 371 8.11 -11.09 6.17
CA PRO A 371 7.53 -12.23 5.44
C PRO A 371 7.03 -13.36 6.36
N HIS A 372 7.67 -13.53 7.52
CA HIS A 372 7.25 -14.54 8.50
C HIS A 372 5.91 -14.18 9.13
N ASP A 373 5.70 -12.90 9.41
CA ASP A 373 4.45 -12.37 9.95
C ASP A 373 3.28 -12.54 8.96
N LEU A 374 3.57 -12.55 7.65
CA LEU A 374 2.59 -12.80 6.59
C LEU A 374 2.30 -14.30 6.36
N GLY A 375 2.97 -15.20 7.07
CA GLY A 375 2.89 -16.63 6.78
C GLY A 375 3.64 -17.05 5.49
N MET A 376 4.45 -16.14 4.92
CA MET A 376 5.18 -16.33 3.66
C MET A 376 6.63 -16.77 3.87
N SER A 377 6.93 -17.48 4.96
CA SER A 377 8.28 -17.99 5.27
C SER A 377 8.87 -18.84 4.14
N GLY A 378 8.02 -19.51 3.36
CA GLY A 378 8.44 -20.30 2.19
C GLY A 378 9.09 -19.48 1.06
N LEU A 379 8.86 -18.17 1.02
CA LEU A 379 9.49 -17.26 0.06
C LEU A 379 10.86 -16.76 0.55
N VAL A 380 11.23 -16.99 1.79
CA VAL A 380 12.51 -16.55 2.38
C VAL A 380 13.58 -17.61 2.15
N ALA A 381 14.46 -17.36 1.20
CA ALA A 381 15.53 -18.31 0.85
C ALA A 381 16.55 -18.47 2.00
N LYS A 382 16.85 -19.70 2.34
CA LYS A 382 17.85 -20.05 3.38
C LYS A 382 19.29 -20.02 2.84
N SER A 383 19.48 -20.27 1.55
CA SER A 383 20.77 -20.54 0.90
C SER A 383 21.39 -19.35 0.16
N LYS A 384 20.73 -18.19 0.13
CA LYS A 384 21.28 -16.99 -0.52
C LYS A 384 21.17 -15.78 0.41
N ASP A 385 21.98 -14.77 0.15
CA ASP A 385 21.85 -13.47 0.78
C ASP A 385 20.91 -12.55 -0.02
N PHE A 386 20.30 -11.58 0.66
CA PHE A 386 19.40 -10.58 0.10
C PHE A 386 19.24 -9.40 1.07
N LEU A 387 18.77 -8.27 0.57
CA LEU A 387 18.49 -7.09 1.39
C LEU A 387 17.52 -7.41 2.53
N GLY A 388 17.84 -6.95 3.73
CA GLY A 388 17.03 -7.19 4.93
C GLY A 388 17.21 -8.56 5.59
N ARG A 389 17.90 -9.53 4.96
CA ARG A 389 18.06 -10.89 5.52
C ARG A 389 18.61 -10.90 6.93
N ARG A 390 19.70 -10.16 7.18
CA ARG A 390 20.35 -10.09 8.50
C ARG A 390 19.38 -9.57 9.57
N SER A 391 18.53 -8.64 9.21
CA SER A 391 17.59 -8.02 10.13
C SER A 391 16.44 -8.96 10.55
N LEU A 392 16.14 -9.99 9.75
CA LEU A 392 15.17 -11.02 10.12
C LEU A 392 15.62 -11.87 11.34
N SER A 393 16.91 -11.82 11.73
CA SER A 393 17.44 -12.52 12.91
C SER A 393 17.62 -11.63 14.13
N ARG A 394 17.15 -10.38 14.10
CA ARG A 394 17.16 -9.49 15.27
C ARG A 394 16.17 -9.98 16.33
N SER A 395 16.44 -9.66 17.61
CA SER A 395 15.56 -10.04 18.73
C SER A 395 14.11 -9.58 18.53
N ASP A 396 13.88 -8.40 17.95
CA ASP A 396 12.54 -7.89 17.67
C ASP A 396 11.82 -8.68 16.59
N THR A 397 12.47 -8.96 15.46
CA THR A 397 11.88 -9.70 14.35
C THR A 397 11.68 -11.19 14.64
N MET A 398 12.39 -11.72 15.61
CA MET A 398 12.31 -13.12 16.08
C MET A 398 11.31 -13.33 17.23
N ARG A 399 10.65 -12.29 17.74
CA ARG A 399 9.67 -12.44 18.82
C ARG A 399 8.46 -13.27 18.36
N GLU A 400 8.02 -14.20 19.18
CA GLU A 400 6.85 -15.06 18.88
C GLU A 400 5.52 -14.31 18.87
N ASN A 401 5.42 -13.22 19.65
CA ASN A 401 4.19 -12.44 19.78
C ASN A 401 4.10 -11.24 18.84
N ARG A 402 4.77 -11.30 17.69
CA ARG A 402 4.60 -10.28 16.64
C ARG A 402 3.18 -10.32 16.09
N LYS A 403 2.73 -9.20 15.53
CA LYS A 403 1.47 -9.17 14.76
C LYS A 403 1.63 -10.02 13.51
N GLN A 404 0.71 -10.94 13.27
CA GLN A 404 0.76 -11.91 12.19
C GLN A 404 -0.54 -11.86 11.38
N PHE A 405 -0.43 -12.02 10.09
CA PHE A 405 -1.51 -11.91 9.13
C PHE A 405 -2.45 -13.12 9.20
N VAL A 406 -3.73 -12.85 9.38
CA VAL A 406 -4.79 -13.85 9.55
C VAL A 406 -6.10 -13.39 8.90
N GLY A 407 -7.01 -14.32 8.70
CA GLY A 407 -8.40 -14.03 8.38
C GLY A 407 -9.27 -13.88 9.64
N LEU A 408 -10.36 -13.13 9.53
CA LEU A 408 -11.38 -13.01 10.55
C LEU A 408 -12.75 -13.28 9.96
N LEU A 409 -13.60 -14.01 10.71
CA LEU A 409 -15.01 -14.21 10.39
C LEU A 409 -15.86 -13.76 11.57
N THR A 410 -16.76 -12.82 11.31
CA THR A 410 -17.77 -12.36 12.28
C THR A 410 -18.86 -13.42 12.49
N GLU A 411 -19.51 -13.43 13.66
CA GLU A 411 -20.67 -14.28 13.92
C GLU A 411 -21.85 -13.89 13.01
N ASP A 412 -22.13 -12.60 12.91
CA ASP A 412 -23.10 -12.06 11.95
C ASP A 412 -22.46 -12.00 10.56
N PRO A 413 -22.89 -12.82 9.58
CA PRO A 413 -22.32 -12.82 8.25
C PRO A 413 -22.57 -11.53 7.46
N ALA A 414 -23.50 -10.69 7.86
CA ALA A 414 -23.77 -9.42 7.21
C ALA A 414 -22.89 -8.27 7.73
N LEU A 415 -22.24 -8.44 8.88
CA LEU A 415 -21.47 -7.40 9.52
C LEU A 415 -20.08 -7.27 8.90
N VAL A 416 -19.87 -6.23 8.12
CA VAL A 416 -18.53 -5.83 7.61
C VAL A 416 -17.83 -5.04 8.71
N LEU A 417 -16.61 -5.45 9.05
CA LEU A 417 -15.79 -4.75 10.04
C LEU A 417 -15.22 -3.45 9.46
N GLU A 418 -14.94 -2.49 10.31
CA GLU A 418 -14.27 -1.26 9.91
C GLU A 418 -12.76 -1.53 9.68
N GLU A 419 -12.20 -1.07 8.56
CA GLU A 419 -10.75 -1.06 8.36
C GLU A 419 -10.09 -0.17 9.41
N GLY A 420 -8.95 -0.61 9.95
CA GLY A 420 -8.33 0.02 11.12
C GLY A 420 -8.98 -0.34 12.46
N GLY A 421 -10.09 -1.06 12.46
CA GLY A 421 -10.77 -1.51 13.67
C GLY A 421 -9.82 -2.24 14.62
N GLN A 422 -9.73 -1.76 15.87
CA GLN A 422 -8.79 -2.28 16.86
C GLN A 422 -9.25 -3.63 17.40
N ILE A 423 -8.33 -4.59 17.39
CA ILE A 423 -8.56 -5.94 17.91
C ILE A 423 -8.01 -6.02 19.33
N VAL A 424 -8.84 -6.55 20.24
CA VAL A 424 -8.50 -6.77 21.65
C VAL A 424 -8.83 -8.22 22.04
N GLU A 425 -8.28 -8.69 23.16
CA GLU A 425 -8.73 -9.96 23.74
C GLU A 425 -10.23 -9.85 24.12
N PRO A 426 -11.03 -10.92 24.00
CA PRO A 426 -12.48 -10.84 24.19
C PRO A 426 -12.90 -10.30 25.57
N ASP A 427 -12.15 -10.63 26.61
CA ASP A 427 -12.35 -10.23 27.99
C ASP A 427 -11.50 -9.04 28.44
N ALA A 428 -10.82 -8.37 27.49
CA ALA A 428 -9.95 -7.24 27.80
C ALA A 428 -10.72 -6.09 28.45
N SER A 429 -10.24 -5.62 29.58
CA SER A 429 -10.71 -4.44 30.29
C SER A 429 -9.75 -3.26 30.11
N ALA A 430 -10.25 -2.05 30.36
CA ALA A 430 -9.40 -0.86 30.35
C ALA A 430 -8.38 -0.94 31.50
N ASN A 431 -7.17 -0.48 31.22
CA ASN A 431 -6.11 -0.31 32.22
C ASN A 431 -6.39 0.92 33.11
N ALA A 432 -5.46 1.24 34.02
CA ALA A 432 -5.58 2.38 34.95
C ALA A 432 -5.73 3.74 34.24
N ASP A 433 -5.27 3.85 32.99
CA ASP A 433 -5.38 5.05 32.15
C ASP A 433 -6.67 5.08 31.32
N GLY A 434 -7.56 4.12 31.50
CA GLY A 434 -8.82 3.99 30.73
C GLY A 434 -8.64 3.42 29.33
N LEU A 435 -7.44 2.89 28.97
CA LEU A 435 -7.12 2.34 27.67
C LEU A 435 -7.22 0.82 27.66
N THR A 436 -7.84 0.25 26.63
CA THR A 436 -7.83 -1.20 26.41
C THR A 436 -6.65 -1.57 25.51
N PRO A 437 -5.71 -2.43 25.97
CA PRO A 437 -4.56 -2.84 25.18
C PRO A 437 -4.99 -3.57 23.91
N MET A 438 -4.54 -3.10 22.75
CA MET A 438 -4.81 -3.76 21.47
C MET A 438 -3.81 -4.87 21.19
N ILE A 439 -4.28 -5.94 20.58
CA ILE A 439 -3.47 -7.06 20.09
C ILE A 439 -3.33 -7.08 18.57
N GLY A 440 -4.04 -6.22 17.85
CA GLY A 440 -4.01 -6.16 16.40
C GLY A 440 -4.98 -5.15 15.84
N HIS A 441 -5.13 -5.15 14.52
CA HIS A 441 -6.13 -4.35 13.83
C HIS A 441 -6.58 -5.03 12.53
N VAL A 442 -7.76 -4.66 12.06
CA VAL A 442 -8.32 -5.07 10.77
C VAL A 442 -7.60 -4.29 9.67
N THR A 443 -7.08 -4.99 8.66
CA THR A 443 -6.38 -4.35 7.54
C THR A 443 -7.25 -4.22 6.30
N SER A 444 -8.18 -5.17 6.10
CA SER A 444 -9.10 -5.18 4.96
C SER A 444 -10.39 -5.87 5.37
N SER A 445 -11.54 -5.36 4.96
CA SER A 445 -12.83 -5.99 5.30
C SER A 445 -13.87 -5.71 4.23
N TYR A 446 -14.53 -6.78 3.75
CA TYR A 446 -15.48 -6.71 2.65
C TYR A 446 -16.62 -7.72 2.85
N TYR A 447 -17.77 -7.42 2.23
CA TYR A 447 -18.78 -8.45 2.01
C TYR A 447 -18.47 -9.22 0.73
N SER A 448 -18.29 -10.53 0.84
CA SER A 448 -18.08 -11.42 -0.30
C SER A 448 -19.42 -11.92 -0.85
N PRO A 449 -19.80 -11.53 -2.07
CA PRO A 449 -21.08 -11.98 -2.65
C PRO A 449 -21.07 -13.47 -3.01
N ILE A 450 -19.89 -14.05 -3.30
CA ILE A 450 -19.77 -15.48 -3.62
C ILE A 450 -19.85 -16.34 -2.36
N LEU A 451 -19.30 -15.87 -1.24
CA LEU A 451 -19.37 -16.55 0.05
C LEU A 451 -20.65 -16.19 0.82
N LYS A 452 -21.36 -15.16 0.40
CA LYS A 452 -22.57 -14.61 1.01
C LYS A 452 -22.34 -14.23 2.48
N ARG A 453 -21.18 -13.68 2.77
CA ARG A 453 -20.82 -13.22 4.11
C ARG A 453 -19.69 -12.20 4.09
N SER A 454 -19.55 -11.49 5.18
CA SER A 454 -18.39 -10.66 5.49
C SER A 454 -17.14 -11.52 5.73
N ILE A 455 -16.02 -11.04 5.23
CA ILE A 455 -14.66 -11.55 5.46
C ILE A 455 -13.77 -10.37 5.85
N ALA A 456 -12.76 -10.61 6.68
CA ALA A 456 -11.75 -9.59 6.96
C ALA A 456 -10.36 -10.20 7.05
N LEU A 457 -9.37 -9.41 6.63
CA LEU A 457 -7.96 -9.65 6.84
C LEU A 457 -7.48 -8.77 7.98
N ALA A 458 -6.55 -9.27 8.78
CA ALA A 458 -6.10 -8.58 9.97
C ALA A 458 -4.67 -8.99 10.34
N VAL A 459 -4.01 -8.15 11.13
CA VAL A 459 -2.76 -8.51 11.79
C VAL A 459 -2.99 -8.61 13.30
N VAL A 460 -2.70 -9.77 13.87
CA VAL A 460 -2.97 -10.10 15.27
C VAL A 460 -1.71 -10.64 15.95
N LYS A 461 -1.42 -10.20 17.17
CA LYS A 461 -0.28 -10.72 17.97
C LYS A 461 -0.37 -12.25 18.15
N GLY A 462 0.64 -12.96 17.64
CA GLY A 462 0.68 -14.42 17.67
C GLY A 462 -0.46 -15.09 16.88
N GLY A 463 -1.03 -14.39 15.88
CA GLY A 463 -2.24 -14.79 15.16
C GLY A 463 -2.17 -16.15 14.50
N LEU A 464 -1.01 -16.52 13.93
CA LEU A 464 -0.81 -17.83 13.30
C LEU A 464 -0.95 -19.00 14.29
N ASN A 465 -0.71 -18.75 15.58
CA ASN A 465 -0.86 -19.74 16.65
C ASN A 465 -2.25 -19.68 17.33
N LYS A 466 -3.10 -18.73 16.93
CA LYS A 466 -4.43 -18.50 17.52
C LYS A 466 -5.58 -18.92 16.60
N MET A 467 -5.33 -19.74 15.59
CA MET A 467 -6.38 -20.20 14.66
C MET A 467 -7.55 -20.83 15.40
N GLY A 468 -8.77 -20.40 15.06
CA GLY A 468 -10.00 -20.86 15.69
C GLY A 468 -10.38 -20.14 16.97
N GLN A 469 -9.50 -19.29 17.54
CA GLN A 469 -9.78 -18.54 18.76
C GLN A 469 -10.61 -17.29 18.47
N PRO A 470 -11.47 -16.85 19.42
CA PRO A 470 -12.19 -15.60 19.31
C PRO A 470 -11.29 -14.40 19.62
N VAL A 471 -11.62 -13.28 19.01
CA VAL A 471 -11.10 -11.94 19.31
C VAL A 471 -12.26 -10.95 19.33
N ALA A 472 -12.11 -9.81 19.99
CA ALA A 472 -13.09 -8.75 19.95
C ALA A 472 -12.59 -7.56 19.15
N ILE A 473 -13.44 -6.96 18.33
CA ILE A 473 -13.15 -5.77 17.52
C ILE A 473 -13.95 -4.60 18.09
N SER A 474 -13.26 -3.52 18.41
CA SER A 474 -13.89 -2.28 18.87
C SER A 474 -14.39 -1.49 17.65
N LEU A 475 -15.68 -1.20 17.60
CA LEU A 475 -16.32 -0.39 16.58
C LEU A 475 -16.34 1.09 17.00
N ALA A 476 -16.46 2.01 16.02
CA ALA A 476 -16.51 3.46 16.25
C ALA A 476 -17.65 3.89 17.19
N ASN A 477 -18.75 3.13 17.22
CA ASN A 477 -19.89 3.38 18.13
C ASN A 477 -19.68 2.90 19.58
N GLY A 478 -18.46 2.45 19.94
CA GLY A 478 -18.09 1.94 21.26
C GLY A 478 -18.54 0.50 21.55
N LYS A 479 -19.24 -0.16 20.65
CA LYS A 479 -19.58 -1.59 20.78
C LYS A 479 -18.38 -2.47 20.42
N ARG A 480 -18.33 -3.66 21.00
CA ARG A 480 -17.39 -4.71 20.61
C ARG A 480 -18.14 -5.84 19.91
N VAL A 481 -17.51 -6.35 18.87
CA VAL A 481 -18.00 -7.47 18.07
C VAL A 481 -17.00 -8.61 18.15
N VAL A 482 -17.49 -9.82 18.33
CA VAL A 482 -16.65 -11.02 18.34
C VAL A 482 -16.45 -11.51 16.90
N ALA A 483 -15.21 -11.85 16.59
CA ALA A 483 -14.85 -12.54 15.36
C ALA A 483 -13.90 -13.71 15.66
N LYS A 484 -13.91 -14.71 14.80
CA LYS A 484 -13.05 -15.88 14.90
C LYS A 484 -11.84 -15.74 13.99
N ILE A 485 -10.66 -15.98 14.54
CA ILE A 485 -9.41 -16.06 13.74
C ILE A 485 -9.47 -17.31 12.85
N THR A 486 -9.17 -17.13 11.58
CA THR A 486 -9.14 -18.21 10.58
C THR A 486 -7.99 -18.02 9.59
N SER A 487 -7.83 -18.99 8.67
CA SER A 487 -6.97 -18.81 7.50
C SER A 487 -7.36 -17.55 6.73
N PRO A 488 -6.42 -16.77 6.20
CA PRO A 488 -6.73 -15.65 5.34
C PRO A 488 -7.29 -16.06 3.97
N VAL A 489 -7.22 -17.35 3.60
CA VAL A 489 -7.78 -17.87 2.35
C VAL A 489 -9.20 -18.37 2.61
N PHE A 490 -10.20 -17.61 2.13
CA PHE A 490 -11.62 -17.89 2.36
C PHE A 490 -12.27 -18.65 1.19
N TYR A 491 -11.74 -18.50 -0.03
CA TYR A 491 -12.32 -19.02 -1.25
C TYR A 491 -11.30 -19.84 -2.04
N ASP A 492 -11.73 -20.99 -2.58
CA ASP A 492 -10.92 -21.88 -3.43
C ASP A 492 -9.53 -22.16 -2.81
N THR A 493 -9.51 -22.73 -1.62
CA THR A 493 -8.30 -22.99 -0.82
C THR A 493 -7.25 -23.82 -1.56
N GLU A 494 -7.70 -24.74 -2.44
CA GLU A 494 -6.85 -25.60 -3.25
C GLU A 494 -6.32 -24.93 -4.53
N GLY A 495 -6.83 -23.75 -4.89
CA GLY A 495 -6.39 -23.00 -6.07
C GLY A 495 -6.77 -23.65 -7.41
N VAL A 496 -7.83 -24.46 -7.43
CA VAL A 496 -8.23 -25.20 -8.66
C VAL A 496 -8.77 -24.30 -9.76
N ARG A 497 -9.34 -23.15 -9.38
CA ARG A 497 -9.96 -22.22 -10.33
C ARG A 497 -8.96 -21.53 -11.27
N GLN A 498 -7.68 -21.52 -10.94
CA GLN A 498 -6.62 -21.03 -11.83
C GLN A 498 -6.36 -21.97 -13.03
N ASN A 499 -6.84 -23.20 -12.98
CA ASN A 499 -6.55 -24.24 -13.97
C ASN A 499 -7.79 -24.85 -14.60
N VAL A 500 -8.92 -24.15 -14.56
CA VAL A 500 -10.14 -24.58 -15.28
C VAL A 500 -9.86 -24.67 -16.78
N GLU A 501 -10.51 -25.64 -17.46
CA GLU A 501 -10.37 -25.91 -18.90
C GLU A 501 -11.38 -25.11 -19.75
#